data_365ef95c5d0bacaa9285decaefe1c2a7
#
_entry.id   365ef95c5d0bacaa9285decaefe1c2a7
#
_cell.length_a   1.000
_cell.length_b   1.000
_cell.length_c   1.000
_cell.angle_alpha   90.00
_cell.angle_beta   90.00
_cell.angle_gamma   90.00
#
_symmetry.space_group_name_H-M   'P 1'
#
loop_
_entity.id
_entity.type
_entity.pdbx_description
1 polymer ?
#
loop_
_entity_poly.entity_id
_entity_poly.type
_entity_poly.pdbx_seq_one_letter_code
_entity_poly.pdbx_strand_id
1 'polypeptide(L)'
;MKRSLLCLLLALVLLCTTGCSDWEAADDPLGELSSFYQTENDEPEPEPLTALTLPYVSGETLDPVTATDTVQQTVGALLYEGLFALDQQFQPQPVLADSWEYDSQRLVWTIRIRADALFSDGSAVTAQDVAATLERARTSARYAQRLEDVTGVAARNGAVMIWLSRPLSTLPCRLDIPVVKSGTESRAVPVGRGPYVFAQDDGGAYLTASTLWWQDAAVPLTEIRLQHCKDRDSALYAFSSREIQLLVLDLTASDGTGVSGSGDYTEIPTPVMQFIGMNTRRTALEDPALRRALSAGIDRATLVSSCLLGQGTAAQLPASPAYSGYDTALETAYSAAAYTRALNEALGEPRENEKPRTLTLLVNQENSFKVTAAEEVAFSLSNQRLTVTVDAVPWDTFLSRLQDGNFDLYYG
;
A
#
# COMPACT_ATOMS: atom_id res chain seq x y z
N MET A 1 10.69 -54.10 23.09
CA MET A 1 9.72 -53.74 22.04
C MET A 1 10.23 -52.80 20.93
N LYS A 2 11.30 -51.98 21.11
CA LYS A 2 11.83 -51.10 20.03
C LYS A 2 12.76 -51.76 19.01
N ARG A 3 13.32 -52.92 19.28
CA ARG A 3 14.19 -53.68 18.35
C ARG A 3 13.45 -54.57 17.33
N SER A 4 12.25 -55.03 17.68
CA SER A 4 11.43 -55.87 16.78
C SER A 4 10.75 -55.08 15.66
N LEU A 5 10.47 -53.78 15.88
CA LEU A 5 9.83 -52.90 14.88
C LEU A 5 10.82 -52.49 13.78
N LEU A 6 12.11 -52.34 14.12
CA LEU A 6 13.18 -51.99 13.18
C LEU A 6 13.52 -53.13 12.23
N CYS A 7 13.46 -54.40 12.71
CA CYS A 7 13.66 -55.57 11.88
C CYS A 7 12.51 -55.83 10.90
N LEU A 8 11.27 -55.45 11.26
CA LEU A 8 10.10 -55.59 10.38
C LEU A 8 10.14 -54.57 9.23
N LEU A 9 10.62 -53.33 9.49
CA LEU A 9 10.78 -52.29 8.49
C LEU A 9 11.92 -52.59 7.51
N LEU A 10 13.04 -53.22 7.97
CA LEU A 10 14.13 -53.64 7.11
C LEU A 10 13.76 -54.86 6.25
N ALA A 11 12.90 -55.75 6.72
CA ALA A 11 12.40 -56.88 5.94
C ALA A 11 11.42 -56.44 4.83
N LEU A 12 10.67 -55.37 5.03
CA LEU A 12 9.75 -54.80 4.02
C LEU A 12 10.51 -54.13 2.87
N VAL A 13 11.66 -53.50 3.13
CA VAL A 13 12.49 -52.83 2.11
C VAL A 13 13.27 -53.84 1.26
N LEU A 14 13.60 -55.04 1.79
CA LEU A 14 14.32 -56.07 1.07
C LEU A 14 13.44 -56.94 0.16
N LEU A 15 12.11 -56.87 0.30
CA LEU A 15 11.16 -57.58 -0.57
C LEU A 15 10.83 -56.83 -1.86
N CYS A 16 11.29 -55.57 -2.00
CA CYS A 16 11.04 -54.74 -3.19
C CYS A 16 12.18 -54.78 -4.24
N THR A 17 13.26 -55.58 -4.06
CA THR A 17 14.42 -55.54 -4.95
C THR A 17 14.72 -56.85 -5.73
N THR A 18 13.85 -57.84 -5.70
CA THR A 18 14.06 -59.06 -6.53
C THR A 18 12.80 -59.41 -7.31
N GLY A 19 12.72 -58.92 -8.53
CA GLY A 19 11.65 -59.28 -9.46
C GLY A 19 11.79 -58.57 -10.78
N CYS A 20 12.85 -58.83 -11.55
CA CYS A 20 12.83 -58.66 -13.00
C CYS A 20 12.48 -60.01 -13.63
N SER A 21 11.32 -60.11 -14.30
CA SER A 21 11.16 -60.76 -15.61
C SER A 21 9.68 -60.82 -15.99
N ASP A 22 9.40 -60.31 -17.17
CA ASP A 22 8.27 -60.61 -18.04
C ASP A 22 6.86 -60.41 -17.45
N TRP A 23 6.34 -59.20 -17.61
CA TRP A 23 4.90 -58.96 -17.59
C TRP A 23 4.47 -58.50 -18.97
N GLU A 24 3.80 -59.41 -19.69
CA GLU A 24 2.94 -59.04 -20.82
C GLU A 24 1.80 -58.11 -20.32
N ALA A 25 1.47 -57.16 -21.14
CA ALA A 25 0.46 -56.13 -20.86
C ALA A 25 -0.88 -56.77 -20.46
N ALA A 26 -1.22 -56.67 -19.18
CA ALA A 26 -2.55 -56.86 -18.67
C ALA A 26 -3.01 -55.54 -18.05
N ASP A 27 -4.20 -55.12 -18.41
CA ASP A 27 -4.94 -53.93 -18.03
C ASP A 27 -4.52 -53.25 -16.73
N ASP A 28 -4.12 -51.95 -16.86
CA ASP A 28 -3.67 -51.10 -15.78
C ASP A 28 -4.82 -50.82 -14.75
N PRO A 29 -4.84 -51.51 -13.60
CA PRO A 29 -5.89 -51.27 -12.58
C PRO A 29 -5.71 -49.93 -11.86
N LEU A 30 -4.65 -49.16 -12.14
CA LEU A 30 -4.47 -47.80 -11.62
C LEU A 30 -5.01 -46.75 -12.56
N GLY A 31 -5.30 -47.08 -13.82
CA GLY A 31 -5.97 -46.19 -14.77
C GLY A 31 -7.44 -45.89 -14.36
N GLU A 32 -8.12 -46.83 -13.72
CA GLU A 32 -9.46 -46.58 -13.19
C GLU A 32 -9.46 -45.72 -11.90
N LEU A 33 -8.38 -45.80 -11.10
CA LEU A 33 -8.23 -44.95 -9.91
C LEU A 33 -7.85 -43.52 -10.24
N SER A 34 -7.12 -43.30 -11.33
CA SER A 34 -6.80 -41.93 -11.77
C SER A 34 -8.02 -41.17 -12.32
N SER A 35 -9.02 -41.89 -12.83
CA SER A 35 -10.28 -41.28 -13.27
C SER A 35 -11.19 -40.82 -12.11
N PHE A 36 -10.99 -41.37 -10.89
CA PHE A 36 -11.70 -40.93 -9.69
C PHE A 36 -11.08 -39.70 -9.03
N TYR A 37 -9.82 -39.34 -9.38
CA TYR A 37 -9.13 -38.14 -8.89
C TYR A 37 -9.03 -37.03 -9.95
N GLN A 38 -9.51 -37.25 -11.16
CA GLN A 38 -9.92 -36.19 -12.06
C GLN A 38 -11.37 -35.80 -11.69
N THR A 39 -11.55 -35.30 -10.50
CA THR A 39 -12.55 -34.24 -10.33
C THR A 39 -12.00 -33.11 -11.20
N GLU A 40 -12.52 -32.99 -12.45
CA GLU A 40 -12.68 -31.67 -13.04
C GLU A 40 -13.17 -30.81 -11.88
N ASN A 41 -12.35 -29.87 -11.45
CA ASN A 41 -12.79 -28.73 -10.68
C ASN A 41 -13.68 -27.95 -11.64
N ASP A 42 -14.90 -28.44 -11.88
CA ASP A 42 -16.04 -27.65 -12.25
C ASP A 42 -16.43 -26.83 -10.98
N GLU A 43 -15.51 -25.99 -10.52
CA GLU A 43 -15.92 -24.79 -9.81
C GLU A 43 -16.77 -24.05 -10.85
N PRO A 44 -18.07 -23.88 -10.62
CA PRO A 44 -18.91 -23.15 -11.56
C PRO A 44 -18.23 -21.82 -11.80
N GLU A 45 -18.05 -21.46 -13.06
CA GLU A 45 -17.53 -20.12 -13.39
C GLU A 45 -18.31 -19.12 -12.54
N PRO A 46 -17.63 -18.23 -11.79
CA PRO A 46 -18.31 -17.31 -10.90
C PRO A 46 -19.36 -16.55 -11.72
N GLU A 47 -20.61 -16.60 -11.27
CA GLU A 47 -21.69 -15.87 -11.95
C GLU A 47 -21.28 -14.41 -12.11
N PRO A 48 -21.46 -13.82 -13.29
CA PRO A 48 -21.06 -12.44 -13.51
C PRO A 48 -21.75 -11.53 -12.51
N LEU A 49 -20.99 -10.65 -11.87
CA LEU A 49 -21.51 -9.66 -10.94
C LEU A 49 -22.55 -8.79 -11.67
N THR A 50 -23.80 -8.87 -11.25
CA THR A 50 -24.92 -8.13 -11.88
C THR A 50 -25.27 -6.84 -11.15
N ALA A 51 -24.85 -6.68 -9.90
CA ALA A 51 -25.07 -5.50 -9.07
C ALA A 51 -23.92 -5.31 -8.08
N LEU A 52 -23.57 -4.06 -7.83
CA LEU A 52 -22.57 -3.67 -6.85
C LEU A 52 -23.04 -2.44 -6.10
N THR A 53 -22.92 -2.46 -4.78
CA THR A 53 -23.10 -1.29 -3.91
C THR A 53 -21.80 -1.04 -3.17
N LEU A 54 -21.31 0.20 -3.25
CA LEU A 54 -20.10 0.65 -2.58
C LEU A 54 -20.43 1.56 -1.40
N PRO A 55 -19.63 1.58 -0.35
CA PRO A 55 -19.78 2.59 0.70
C PRO A 55 -19.36 3.96 0.19
N TYR A 56 -19.99 5.02 0.70
CA TYR A 56 -19.53 6.41 0.54
C TYR A 56 -20.03 7.25 1.70
N VAL A 57 -19.40 8.41 1.94
CA VAL A 57 -19.81 9.35 2.98
C VAL A 57 -20.62 10.48 2.33
N SER A 58 -21.95 10.46 2.54
CA SER A 58 -22.83 11.48 2.00
C SER A 58 -22.55 12.85 2.63
N GLY A 59 -22.47 13.89 1.79
CA GLY A 59 -22.17 15.25 2.22
C GLY A 59 -20.69 15.61 2.27
N GLU A 60 -19.80 14.61 2.22
CA GLU A 60 -18.36 14.84 2.09
C GLU A 60 -17.96 14.97 0.61
N THR A 61 -16.85 15.66 0.40
CA THR A 61 -16.35 15.90 -0.96
C THR A 61 -15.80 14.63 -1.60
N LEU A 62 -16.07 14.45 -2.90
CA LEU A 62 -15.40 13.48 -3.77
C LEU A 62 -14.27 14.14 -4.59
N ASP A 63 -13.86 15.36 -4.29
CA ASP A 63 -12.69 15.98 -4.95
C ASP A 63 -11.41 15.20 -4.62
N PRO A 64 -10.74 14.59 -5.60
CA PRO A 64 -9.59 13.71 -5.38
C PRO A 64 -8.37 14.43 -4.78
N VAL A 65 -8.34 15.77 -4.85
CA VAL A 65 -7.24 16.56 -4.28
C VAL A 65 -7.43 16.81 -2.78
N THR A 66 -8.67 16.89 -2.32
CA THR A 66 -9.01 17.27 -0.94
C THR A 66 -9.66 16.15 -0.13
N ALA A 67 -10.23 15.13 -0.78
CA ALA A 67 -10.81 13.99 -0.08
C ALA A 67 -9.71 13.19 0.64
N THR A 68 -9.80 13.11 1.97
CA THR A 68 -8.85 12.38 2.83
C THR A 68 -9.35 11.01 3.27
N ASP A 69 -10.67 10.80 3.24
CA ASP A 69 -11.29 9.53 3.62
C ASP A 69 -11.07 8.45 2.56
N THR A 70 -10.70 7.24 2.99
CA THR A 70 -10.40 6.09 2.10
C THR A 70 -11.62 5.65 1.31
N VAL A 71 -12.83 5.73 1.90
CA VAL A 71 -14.09 5.37 1.23
C VAL A 71 -14.35 6.33 0.07
N GLN A 72 -14.19 7.65 0.33
CA GLN A 72 -14.33 8.67 -0.72
C GLN A 72 -13.27 8.53 -1.82
N GLN A 73 -12.05 8.15 -1.46
CA GLN A 73 -10.99 7.90 -2.43
C GLN A 73 -11.29 6.67 -3.31
N THR A 74 -11.88 5.62 -2.75
CA THR A 74 -12.30 4.43 -3.50
C THR A 74 -13.36 4.79 -4.56
N VAL A 75 -14.37 5.56 -4.18
CA VAL A 75 -15.37 6.07 -5.13
C VAL A 75 -14.72 7.02 -6.15
N GLY A 76 -13.84 7.90 -5.68
CA GLY A 76 -13.10 8.85 -6.53
C GLY A 76 -12.25 8.16 -7.62
N ALA A 77 -11.67 6.99 -7.34
CA ALA A 77 -10.91 6.22 -8.31
C ALA A 77 -11.73 5.77 -9.53
N LEU A 78 -13.06 5.72 -9.41
CA LEU A 78 -13.98 5.40 -10.50
C LEU A 78 -14.42 6.65 -11.27
N LEU A 79 -14.27 7.85 -10.70
CA LEU A 79 -14.74 9.11 -11.27
C LEU A 79 -13.65 9.91 -11.97
N TYR A 80 -12.38 9.70 -11.60
CA TYR A 80 -11.28 10.55 -12.03
C TYR A 80 -10.07 9.76 -12.49
N GLU A 81 -9.36 10.29 -13.48
CA GLU A 81 -8.09 9.77 -13.99
C GLU A 81 -7.00 10.85 -13.95
N GLY A 82 -5.74 10.43 -13.80
CA GLY A 82 -4.57 11.30 -13.78
C GLY A 82 -3.83 11.39 -15.11
N LEU A 83 -2.67 12.05 -15.12
CA LEU A 83 -1.76 12.04 -16.28
C LEU A 83 -1.24 10.65 -16.55
N PHE A 84 -0.93 9.93 -15.51
CA PHE A 84 -0.41 8.56 -15.52
C PHE A 84 -1.20 7.71 -14.53
N ALA A 85 -1.18 6.40 -14.74
CA ALA A 85 -1.50 5.38 -13.74
C ALA A 85 -0.22 4.60 -13.43
N LEU A 86 -0.15 3.96 -12.26
CA LEU A 86 0.98 3.10 -11.91
C LEU A 86 0.59 1.64 -12.12
N ASP A 87 1.49 0.88 -12.75
CA ASP A 87 1.35 -0.56 -12.82
C ASP A 87 1.79 -1.25 -11.50
N GLN A 88 1.72 -2.56 -11.45
CA GLN A 88 2.09 -3.36 -10.27
C GLN A 88 3.58 -3.24 -9.88
N GLN A 89 4.43 -2.76 -10.78
CA GLN A 89 5.84 -2.48 -10.56
C GLN A 89 6.10 -0.99 -10.31
N PHE A 90 5.04 -0.20 -10.05
CA PHE A 90 5.05 1.25 -9.85
C PHE A 90 5.66 2.04 -11.03
N GLN A 91 5.57 1.47 -12.26
CA GLN A 91 5.98 2.18 -13.46
C GLN A 91 4.82 3.02 -14.02
N PRO A 92 5.09 4.25 -14.47
CA PRO A 92 4.04 5.15 -14.96
C PRO A 92 3.54 4.70 -16.34
N GLN A 93 2.26 4.41 -16.43
CA GLN A 93 1.55 4.13 -17.67
C GLN A 93 0.77 5.38 -18.10
N PRO A 94 0.89 5.85 -19.36
CA PRO A 94 0.20 7.06 -19.78
C PRO A 94 -1.31 6.87 -19.84
N VAL A 95 -2.05 7.84 -19.29
CA VAL A 95 -3.53 7.90 -19.31
C VAL A 95 -3.99 9.16 -20.03
N LEU A 96 -3.83 10.34 -19.41
CA LEU A 96 -4.07 11.64 -20.04
C LEU A 96 -2.86 12.15 -20.82
N ALA A 97 -1.65 11.71 -20.45
CA ALA A 97 -0.42 12.10 -21.14
C ALA A 97 -0.34 11.41 -22.50
N ASP A 98 -0.09 12.20 -23.56
CA ASP A 98 0.20 11.74 -24.92
C ASP A 98 1.71 11.59 -25.13
N SER A 99 2.46 12.63 -24.77
CA SER A 99 3.92 12.66 -24.86
C SER A 99 4.51 13.54 -23.76
N TRP A 100 5.74 13.25 -23.36
CA TRP A 100 6.42 14.03 -22.33
C TRP A 100 7.93 14.07 -22.55
N GLU A 101 8.53 15.17 -22.12
CA GLU A 101 9.97 15.45 -22.26
C GLU A 101 10.49 16.09 -20.98
N TYR A 102 11.71 15.73 -20.58
CA TYR A 102 12.42 16.31 -19.43
C TYR A 102 13.68 17.05 -19.87
N ASP A 103 13.70 18.38 -19.69
CA ASP A 103 14.90 19.19 -19.81
C ASP A 103 15.62 19.22 -18.46
N SER A 104 16.65 18.38 -18.32
CA SER A 104 17.43 18.25 -17.09
C SER A 104 18.30 19.46 -16.78
N GLN A 105 18.61 20.32 -17.77
CA GLN A 105 19.40 21.55 -17.56
C GLN A 105 18.50 22.67 -17.01
N ARG A 106 17.27 22.74 -17.50
CA ARG A 106 16.29 23.74 -17.05
C ARG A 106 15.40 23.24 -15.91
N LEU A 107 15.50 21.96 -15.57
CA LEU A 107 14.68 21.28 -14.56
C LEU A 107 13.17 21.41 -14.87
N VAL A 108 12.79 21.16 -16.12
CA VAL A 108 11.41 21.33 -16.59
C VAL A 108 10.93 20.08 -17.27
N TRP A 109 9.76 19.59 -16.86
CA TRP A 109 8.96 18.62 -17.62
C TRP A 109 7.96 19.35 -18.50
N THR A 110 7.80 18.88 -19.73
CA THR A 110 6.78 19.32 -20.68
C THR A 110 5.93 18.12 -21.03
N ILE A 111 4.64 18.14 -20.70
CA ILE A 111 3.71 17.02 -20.91
C ILE A 111 2.58 17.50 -21.81
N ARG A 112 2.35 16.81 -22.93
CA ARG A 112 1.22 17.04 -23.83
C ARG A 112 0.06 16.15 -23.46
N ILE A 113 -1.13 16.70 -23.55
CA ILE A 113 -2.38 16.00 -23.24
C ILE A 113 -2.96 15.41 -24.52
N ARG A 114 -3.56 14.25 -24.44
CA ARG A 114 -4.27 13.60 -25.55
C ARG A 114 -5.36 14.51 -26.09
N ALA A 115 -5.43 14.64 -27.41
CA ALA A 115 -6.39 15.52 -28.08
C ALA A 115 -7.84 15.00 -28.01
N ASP A 116 -8.01 13.68 -27.82
CA ASP A 116 -9.31 13.00 -27.73
C ASP A 116 -9.86 12.90 -26.28
N ALA A 117 -9.15 13.48 -25.32
CA ALA A 117 -9.56 13.43 -23.92
C ALA A 117 -10.77 14.33 -23.64
N LEU A 118 -11.88 13.72 -23.18
CA LEU A 118 -13.10 14.43 -22.81
C LEU A 118 -13.41 14.24 -21.32
N PHE A 119 -13.94 15.26 -20.68
CA PHE A 119 -14.60 15.13 -19.40
C PHE A 119 -15.98 14.47 -19.53
N SER A 120 -16.55 14.02 -18.44
CA SER A 120 -17.88 13.39 -18.41
C SER A 120 -19.02 14.32 -18.87
N ASP A 121 -18.81 15.61 -18.90
CA ASP A 121 -19.76 16.60 -19.45
C ASP A 121 -19.57 16.88 -20.96
N GLY A 122 -18.69 16.17 -21.63
CA GLY A 122 -18.38 16.29 -23.07
C GLY A 122 -17.39 17.39 -23.42
N SER A 123 -16.93 18.20 -22.47
CA SER A 123 -15.89 19.20 -22.76
C SER A 123 -14.50 18.57 -22.84
N ALA A 124 -13.63 19.15 -23.70
CA ALA A 124 -12.26 18.67 -23.84
C ALA A 124 -11.45 18.92 -22.56
N VAL A 125 -10.60 17.92 -22.21
CA VAL A 125 -9.57 18.09 -21.16
C VAL A 125 -8.45 18.93 -21.75
N THR A 126 -8.03 19.94 -21.02
CA THR A 126 -6.98 20.87 -21.47
C THR A 126 -5.78 20.84 -20.54
N ALA A 127 -4.63 21.31 -21.05
CA ALA A 127 -3.44 21.51 -20.22
C ALA A 127 -3.70 22.48 -19.04
N GLN A 128 -4.70 23.37 -19.16
CA GLN A 128 -5.09 24.28 -18.11
C GLN A 128 -5.78 23.56 -16.94
N ASP A 129 -6.65 22.58 -17.23
CA ASP A 129 -7.31 21.78 -16.20
C ASP A 129 -6.28 20.96 -15.40
N VAL A 130 -5.34 20.35 -16.09
CA VAL A 130 -4.25 19.60 -15.46
C VAL A 130 -3.37 20.52 -14.62
N ALA A 131 -2.95 21.66 -15.18
CA ALA A 131 -2.11 22.62 -14.44
C ALA A 131 -2.81 23.15 -13.18
N ALA A 132 -4.09 23.49 -13.27
CA ALA A 132 -4.88 23.95 -12.14
C ALA A 132 -5.00 22.88 -11.05
N THR A 133 -5.27 21.63 -11.44
CA THR A 133 -5.35 20.51 -10.50
C THR A 133 -4.01 20.26 -9.79
N LEU A 134 -2.90 20.19 -10.54
CA LEU A 134 -1.57 19.94 -9.97
C LEU A 134 -1.10 21.11 -9.08
N GLU A 135 -1.44 22.36 -9.43
CA GLU A 135 -1.10 23.51 -8.61
C GLU A 135 -1.86 23.51 -7.27
N ARG A 136 -3.13 23.07 -7.27
CA ARG A 136 -3.89 22.81 -6.03
C ARG A 136 -3.27 21.65 -5.23
N ALA A 137 -2.89 20.58 -5.90
CA ALA A 137 -2.30 19.40 -5.26
C ALA A 137 -0.99 19.74 -4.52
N ARG A 138 -0.17 20.65 -5.04
CA ARG A 138 1.07 21.12 -4.39
C ARG A 138 0.86 21.71 -2.99
N THR A 139 -0.30 22.23 -2.70
CA THR A 139 -0.63 22.85 -1.41
C THR A 139 -1.62 22.03 -0.59
N SER A 140 -2.07 20.88 -1.12
CA SER A 140 -3.03 20.04 -0.42
C SER A 140 -2.35 19.18 0.65
N ALA A 141 -3.05 18.88 1.73
CA ALA A 141 -2.56 17.97 2.78
C ALA A 141 -2.17 16.59 2.22
N ARG A 142 -2.84 16.15 1.15
CA ARG A 142 -2.64 14.83 0.56
C ARG A 142 -1.39 14.73 -0.32
N TYR A 143 -1.06 15.76 -1.10
CA TYR A 143 -0.06 15.67 -2.16
C TYR A 143 1.13 16.63 -1.99
N ALA A 144 1.09 17.57 -1.04
CA ALA A 144 2.15 18.58 -0.88
C ALA A 144 3.53 17.95 -0.70
N GLN A 145 3.66 16.93 0.14
CA GLN A 145 4.93 16.23 0.35
C GLN A 145 5.38 15.47 -0.90
N ARG A 146 4.45 14.86 -1.63
CA ARG A 146 4.73 14.13 -2.87
C ARG A 146 5.24 15.04 -3.98
N LEU A 147 4.81 16.30 -3.99
CA LEU A 147 5.17 17.33 -4.96
C LEU A 147 6.15 18.38 -4.41
N GLU A 148 6.86 18.10 -3.31
CA GLU A 148 7.77 19.05 -2.64
C GLU A 148 8.86 19.62 -3.56
N ASP A 149 9.31 18.83 -4.55
CA ASP A 149 10.30 19.22 -5.54
C ASP A 149 9.72 20.06 -6.69
N VAL A 150 8.39 20.15 -6.82
CA VAL A 150 7.71 20.93 -7.85
C VAL A 150 7.61 22.39 -7.40
N THR A 151 8.26 23.30 -8.11
CA THR A 151 8.28 24.73 -7.80
C THR A 151 7.16 25.50 -8.48
N GLY A 152 6.56 24.96 -9.54
CA GLY A 152 5.43 25.55 -10.23
C GLY A 152 4.87 24.67 -11.35
N VAL A 153 3.61 24.87 -11.69
CA VAL A 153 2.93 24.21 -12.78
C VAL A 153 2.16 25.24 -13.59
N ALA A 154 2.25 25.19 -14.90
CA ALA A 154 1.44 26.06 -15.77
C ALA A 154 1.16 25.42 -17.12
N ALA A 155 0.03 25.79 -17.73
CA ALA A 155 -0.26 25.47 -19.12
C ALA A 155 0.40 26.48 -20.05
N ARG A 156 1.19 26.01 -21.02
CA ARG A 156 1.81 26.84 -22.06
C ARG A 156 1.82 26.09 -23.38
N ASN A 157 1.42 26.76 -24.45
CA ASN A 157 1.42 26.21 -25.82
C ASN A 157 0.71 24.84 -25.92
N GLY A 158 -0.38 24.64 -25.20
CA GLY A 158 -1.14 23.39 -25.20
C GLY A 158 -0.49 22.24 -24.44
N ALA A 159 0.59 22.49 -23.68
CA ALA A 159 1.25 21.52 -22.84
C ALA A 159 1.26 21.97 -21.37
N VAL A 160 1.37 21.01 -20.47
CA VAL A 160 1.62 21.24 -19.03
C VAL A 160 3.12 21.33 -18.83
N MET A 161 3.58 22.44 -18.25
CA MET A 161 4.96 22.63 -17.87
C MET A 161 5.08 22.54 -16.36
N ILE A 162 6.01 21.72 -15.87
CA ILE A 162 6.26 21.48 -14.45
C ILE A 162 7.73 21.79 -14.16
N TRP A 163 7.99 22.80 -13.33
CA TRP A 163 9.32 23.22 -12.91
C TRP A 163 9.73 22.55 -11.60
N LEU A 164 10.98 22.16 -11.51
CA LEU A 164 11.53 21.44 -10.36
C LEU A 164 12.60 22.26 -9.63
N SER A 165 12.79 22.01 -8.34
CA SER A 165 13.88 22.56 -7.52
C SER A 165 15.19 21.78 -7.68
N ARG A 166 15.11 20.51 -8.04
CA ARG A 166 16.24 19.60 -8.26
C ARG A 166 15.92 18.58 -9.36
N PRO A 167 16.93 17.89 -9.92
CA PRO A 167 16.70 16.86 -10.91
C PRO A 167 15.80 15.73 -10.37
N LEU A 168 14.73 15.41 -11.09
CA LEU A 168 13.78 14.34 -10.76
C LEU A 168 13.27 13.69 -12.03
N SER A 169 13.99 12.68 -12.53
CA SER A 169 13.61 11.91 -13.72
C SER A 169 12.40 10.99 -13.50
N THR A 170 12.09 10.69 -12.25
CA THR A 170 10.97 9.84 -11.86
C THR A 170 9.68 10.61 -11.56
N LEU A 171 9.60 11.89 -11.92
CA LEU A 171 8.39 12.68 -11.70
C LEU A 171 7.10 12.01 -12.24
N PRO A 172 7.07 11.36 -13.42
CA PRO A 172 5.87 10.69 -13.92
C PRO A 172 5.27 9.68 -12.93
N CYS A 173 6.08 8.98 -12.10
CA CYS A 173 5.60 8.09 -11.05
C CYS A 173 4.85 8.82 -9.91
N ARG A 174 4.92 10.15 -9.87
CA ARG A 174 4.24 10.99 -8.86
C ARG A 174 3.02 11.71 -9.42
N LEU A 175 2.72 11.53 -10.71
CA LEU A 175 1.68 12.26 -11.45
C LEU A 175 0.45 11.39 -11.77
N ASP A 176 0.19 10.35 -10.99
CA ASP A 176 -1.06 9.60 -10.95
C ASP A 176 -2.17 10.35 -10.15
N ILE A 177 -1.98 11.65 -9.97
CA ILE A 177 -2.93 12.56 -9.30
C ILE A 177 -4.14 12.77 -10.22
N PRO A 178 -5.36 12.42 -9.77
CA PRO A 178 -6.54 12.55 -10.60
C PRO A 178 -6.87 14.00 -10.93
N VAL A 179 -7.24 14.24 -12.18
CA VAL A 179 -7.52 15.58 -12.74
C VAL A 179 -9.01 15.87 -12.70
N VAL A 180 -9.36 17.08 -12.29
CA VAL A 180 -10.73 17.61 -12.33
C VAL A 180 -10.82 18.79 -13.28
N LYS A 181 -12.02 19.01 -13.83
CA LYS A 181 -12.29 20.16 -14.69
C LYS A 181 -12.18 21.46 -13.89
N SER A 182 -11.36 22.36 -14.39
CA SER A 182 -11.13 23.68 -13.80
C SER A 182 -12.44 24.47 -13.68
N GLY A 183 -12.64 25.11 -12.53
CA GLY A 183 -13.89 25.84 -12.19
C GLY A 183 -15.01 24.95 -11.63
N THR A 184 -14.76 23.66 -11.39
CA THR A 184 -15.74 22.75 -10.74
C THR A 184 -15.28 22.27 -9.36
N GLU A 185 -14.13 22.70 -8.89
CA GLU A 185 -13.45 22.23 -7.66
C GLU A 185 -14.26 22.50 -6.38
N SER A 186 -15.14 23.51 -6.41
CA SER A 186 -16.03 23.84 -5.28
C SER A 186 -17.27 22.94 -5.17
N ARG A 187 -17.51 22.09 -6.16
CA ARG A 187 -18.62 21.14 -6.11
C ARG A 187 -18.29 19.99 -5.16
N ALA A 188 -19.30 19.42 -4.52
CA ALA A 188 -19.11 18.19 -3.74
C ALA A 188 -18.56 17.04 -4.62
N VAL A 189 -18.97 17.02 -5.90
CA VAL A 189 -18.45 16.11 -6.93
C VAL A 189 -17.99 16.96 -8.12
N PRO A 190 -16.70 17.28 -8.22
CA PRO A 190 -16.14 17.94 -9.39
C PRO A 190 -16.31 17.11 -10.67
N VAL A 191 -16.28 17.76 -11.83
CA VAL A 191 -16.37 17.06 -13.11
C VAL A 191 -15.05 16.32 -13.40
N GLY A 192 -15.14 15.01 -13.59
CA GLY A 192 -14.02 14.11 -13.89
C GLY A 192 -14.14 13.46 -15.25
N ARG A 193 -13.22 12.47 -15.51
CA ARG A 193 -13.24 11.67 -16.74
C ARG A 193 -12.97 10.19 -16.47
N GLY A 194 -13.37 9.67 -15.36
CA GLY A 194 -13.27 8.24 -15.05
C GLY A 194 -14.27 7.38 -15.84
N PRO A 195 -14.22 6.06 -15.67
CA PRO A 195 -15.16 5.12 -16.26
C PRO A 195 -16.61 5.33 -15.83
N TYR A 196 -16.83 6.03 -14.73
CA TYR A 196 -18.17 6.30 -14.17
C TYR A 196 -18.40 7.79 -13.92
N VAL A 197 -19.68 8.15 -13.84
CA VAL A 197 -20.18 9.50 -13.53
C VAL A 197 -21.11 9.39 -12.32
N PHE A 198 -20.95 10.31 -11.36
CA PHE A 198 -21.82 10.38 -10.19
C PHE A 198 -23.21 10.94 -10.57
N ALA A 199 -24.25 10.30 -10.07
CA ALA A 199 -25.64 10.70 -10.22
C ALA A 199 -26.42 10.48 -8.93
N GLN A 200 -27.61 11.09 -8.85
CA GLN A 200 -28.57 10.90 -7.74
C GLN A 200 -29.97 10.77 -8.31
N ASP A 201 -30.77 9.91 -7.68
CA ASP A 201 -32.20 9.75 -7.93
C ASP A 201 -32.98 9.63 -6.58
N ASP A 202 -34.27 9.30 -6.65
CA ASP A 202 -35.09 9.09 -5.44
C ASP A 202 -34.62 7.89 -4.60
N GLY A 203 -33.86 6.97 -5.19
CA GLY A 203 -33.24 5.81 -4.52
C GLY A 203 -31.89 6.11 -3.89
N GLY A 204 -31.34 7.32 -4.05
CA GLY A 204 -30.07 7.74 -3.48
C GLY A 204 -28.98 8.03 -4.51
N ALA A 205 -27.72 8.03 -4.05
CA ALA A 205 -26.57 8.26 -4.91
C ALA A 205 -26.15 6.97 -5.64
N TYR A 206 -25.64 7.13 -6.84
CA TYR A 206 -25.10 6.03 -7.66
C TYR A 206 -24.06 6.53 -8.66
N LEU A 207 -23.32 5.61 -9.23
CA LEU A 207 -22.40 5.83 -10.35
C LEU A 207 -23.03 5.19 -11.59
N THR A 208 -23.05 5.94 -12.71
CA THR A 208 -23.44 5.41 -14.01
C THR A 208 -22.25 5.32 -14.94
N ALA A 209 -22.19 4.29 -15.78
CA ALA A 209 -21.11 4.11 -16.73
C ALA A 209 -21.01 5.32 -17.68
N SER A 210 -19.81 5.84 -17.88
CA SER A 210 -19.54 6.96 -18.78
C SER A 210 -19.55 6.48 -20.22
N THR A 211 -20.39 7.09 -21.05
CA THR A 211 -20.40 6.85 -22.51
C THR A 211 -19.26 7.56 -23.24
N LEU A 212 -18.52 8.42 -22.55
CA LEU A 212 -17.41 9.22 -23.07
C LEU A 212 -16.05 8.73 -22.59
N TRP A 213 -16.02 7.60 -21.87
CA TRP A 213 -14.76 7.04 -21.44
C TRP A 213 -13.96 6.50 -22.61
N TRP A 214 -12.68 6.80 -22.64
CA TRP A 214 -11.79 6.63 -23.79
C TRP A 214 -11.31 5.20 -24.05
N GLN A 215 -11.42 4.31 -23.05
CA GLN A 215 -11.08 2.91 -23.25
C GLN A 215 -12.26 2.19 -23.89
N ASP A 216 -12.00 1.48 -24.99
CA ASP A 216 -13.01 0.66 -25.67
C ASP A 216 -13.45 -0.59 -24.86
N ALA A 217 -12.88 -0.78 -23.68
CA ALA A 217 -13.26 -1.84 -22.77
C ALA A 217 -14.64 -1.56 -22.16
N ALA A 218 -15.57 -2.51 -22.28
CA ALA A 218 -16.83 -2.41 -21.57
C ALA A 218 -16.59 -2.40 -20.06
N VAL A 219 -17.16 -1.42 -19.37
CA VAL A 219 -17.20 -1.45 -17.90
C VAL A 219 -18.06 -2.63 -17.44
N PRO A 220 -17.68 -3.33 -16.37
CA PRO A 220 -18.37 -4.57 -15.93
C PRO A 220 -19.81 -4.33 -15.51
N LEU A 221 -20.14 -3.13 -15.03
CA LEU A 221 -21.46 -2.75 -14.55
C LEU A 221 -21.88 -1.42 -15.17
N THR A 222 -23.13 -1.29 -15.57
CA THR A 222 -23.69 -0.02 -16.07
C THR A 222 -24.03 0.94 -14.94
N GLU A 223 -24.28 0.41 -13.74
CA GLU A 223 -24.63 1.17 -12.54
C GLU A 223 -23.99 0.54 -11.29
N ILE A 224 -23.53 1.39 -10.38
CA ILE A 224 -23.01 1.01 -9.06
C ILE A 224 -23.74 1.87 -8.01
N ARG A 225 -24.51 1.28 -7.11
CA ARG A 225 -25.16 2.01 -6.03
C ARG A 225 -24.17 2.45 -4.97
N LEU A 226 -24.46 3.56 -4.29
CA LEU A 226 -23.65 4.11 -3.21
C LEU A 226 -24.46 4.09 -1.92
N GLN A 227 -24.01 3.33 -0.93
CA GLN A 227 -24.59 3.24 0.41
C GLN A 227 -23.91 4.25 1.34
N HIS A 228 -24.68 5.12 1.97
CA HIS A 228 -24.10 6.03 2.97
C HIS A 228 -23.59 5.27 4.19
N CYS A 229 -22.30 5.39 4.46
CA CYS A 229 -21.62 4.90 5.65
C CYS A 229 -20.88 6.07 6.28
N LYS A 230 -21.31 6.53 7.44
CA LYS A 230 -20.74 7.73 8.08
C LYS A 230 -19.31 7.55 8.58
N ASP A 231 -18.91 6.30 8.84
CA ASP A 231 -17.63 5.89 9.40
C ASP A 231 -17.32 4.44 9.02
N ARG A 232 -16.12 3.99 9.39
CA ARG A 232 -15.68 2.62 9.13
C ARG A 232 -16.57 1.57 9.79
N ASP A 233 -17.02 1.79 11.02
CA ASP A 233 -17.86 0.81 11.73
C ASP A 233 -19.16 0.59 11.01
N SER A 234 -19.79 1.66 10.50
CA SER A 234 -20.99 1.56 9.68
C SER A 234 -20.72 0.87 8.35
N ALA A 235 -19.55 1.05 7.73
CA ALA A 235 -19.15 0.35 6.52
C ALA A 235 -18.89 -1.16 6.79
N LEU A 236 -18.24 -1.50 7.89
CA LEU A 236 -18.05 -2.89 8.33
C LEU A 236 -19.40 -3.57 8.61
N TYR A 237 -20.32 -2.87 9.26
CA TYR A 237 -21.67 -3.38 9.50
C TYR A 237 -22.42 -3.61 8.18
N ALA A 238 -22.41 -2.64 7.27
CA ALA A 238 -23.06 -2.73 5.96
C ALA A 238 -22.46 -3.87 5.11
N PHE A 239 -21.15 -4.13 5.21
CA PHE A 239 -20.51 -5.27 4.58
C PHE A 239 -20.97 -6.59 5.20
N SER A 240 -21.00 -6.69 6.52
CA SER A 240 -21.43 -7.89 7.24
C SER A 240 -22.91 -8.21 7.00
N SER A 241 -23.77 -7.19 6.83
CA SER A 241 -25.18 -7.32 6.49
C SER A 241 -25.44 -7.49 4.99
N ARG A 242 -24.40 -7.47 4.15
CA ARG A 242 -24.45 -7.57 2.68
C ARG A 242 -25.16 -6.38 2.00
N GLU A 243 -25.28 -5.25 2.67
CA GLU A 243 -25.76 -4.00 2.07
C GLU A 243 -24.74 -3.41 1.09
N ILE A 244 -23.44 -3.65 1.32
CA ILE A 244 -22.36 -3.40 0.39
C ILE A 244 -21.59 -4.69 0.10
N GLN A 245 -20.99 -4.80 -1.10
CA GLN A 245 -20.32 -6.00 -1.56
C GLN A 245 -18.80 -5.85 -1.64
N LEU A 246 -18.28 -4.63 -1.54
CA LEU A 246 -16.83 -4.38 -1.56
C LEU A 246 -16.48 -3.40 -0.45
N LEU A 247 -15.43 -3.73 0.31
CA LEU A 247 -14.85 -2.87 1.33
C LEU A 247 -13.33 -2.88 1.20
N VAL A 248 -12.74 -1.69 1.09
CA VAL A 248 -11.28 -1.52 1.11
C VAL A 248 -10.83 -1.28 2.54
N LEU A 249 -9.88 -2.08 3.00
CA LEU A 249 -9.34 -2.00 4.36
C LEU A 249 -7.86 -1.67 4.34
N ASP A 250 -7.46 -0.67 5.12
CA ASP A 250 -6.08 -0.40 5.45
C ASP A 250 -5.76 -1.07 6.79
N LEU A 251 -4.92 -2.11 6.77
CA LEU A 251 -4.53 -2.86 7.97
C LEU A 251 -3.63 -2.07 8.91
N THR A 252 -3.07 -0.96 8.44
CA THR A 252 -2.21 -0.06 9.24
C THR A 252 -2.97 1.13 9.85
N ALA A 253 -4.27 1.21 9.62
CA ALA A 253 -5.13 2.24 10.21
C ALA A 253 -5.38 1.99 11.70
N SER A 254 -5.83 3.04 12.41
CA SER A 254 -6.02 3.02 13.87
C SER A 254 -7.00 1.97 14.40
N ASP A 255 -7.84 1.47 13.54
CA ASP A 255 -8.93 0.54 13.83
C ASP A 255 -8.81 -0.77 13.02
N GLY A 256 -7.57 -1.17 12.70
CA GLY A 256 -7.18 -2.33 11.89
C GLY A 256 -7.69 -3.70 12.34
N THR A 257 -8.85 -3.76 12.98
CA THR A 257 -9.54 -5.01 13.32
C THR A 257 -10.05 -5.68 12.05
N GLY A 258 -9.74 -6.96 11.91
CA GLY A 258 -10.18 -7.76 10.78
C GLY A 258 -11.70 -7.78 10.62
N VAL A 259 -12.17 -7.97 9.40
CA VAL A 259 -13.58 -8.21 9.10
C VAL A 259 -13.99 -9.55 9.73
N SER A 260 -15.00 -9.54 10.57
CA SER A 260 -15.63 -10.77 11.03
C SER A 260 -16.73 -11.15 10.03
N GLY A 261 -16.62 -12.32 9.42
CA GLY A 261 -17.62 -12.84 8.48
C GLY A 261 -16.98 -13.66 7.36
N SER A 262 -17.82 -14.31 6.54
CA SER A 262 -17.38 -15.00 5.33
C SER A 262 -17.37 -14.02 4.16
N GLY A 263 -16.22 -13.78 3.57
CA GLY A 263 -16.04 -12.99 2.36
C GLY A 263 -14.73 -13.39 1.70
N ASP A 264 -14.65 -13.21 0.40
CA ASP A 264 -13.41 -13.34 -0.34
C ASP A 264 -12.58 -12.08 -0.13
N TYR A 265 -11.28 -12.23 -0.04
CA TYR A 265 -10.38 -11.08 0.06
C TYR A 265 -9.27 -11.14 -0.99
N THR A 266 -8.89 -9.99 -1.46
CA THR A 266 -7.74 -9.82 -2.35
C THR A 266 -6.76 -8.85 -1.71
N GLU A 267 -5.50 -9.26 -1.61
CA GLU A 267 -4.43 -8.40 -1.15
C GLU A 267 -3.97 -7.47 -2.27
N ILE A 268 -3.92 -6.18 -1.96
CA ILE A 268 -3.40 -5.19 -2.88
C ILE A 268 -2.11 -4.64 -2.28
N PRO A 269 -0.93 -4.96 -2.84
CA PRO A 269 0.33 -4.39 -2.39
C PRO A 269 0.32 -2.88 -2.55
N THR A 270 0.66 -2.16 -1.48
CA THR A 270 0.76 -0.71 -1.49
C THR A 270 2.21 -0.27 -1.32
N PRO A 271 2.61 0.93 -1.81
CA PRO A 271 3.93 1.49 -1.55
C PRO A 271 4.04 2.11 -0.13
N VAL A 272 3.05 1.94 0.71
CA VAL A 272 3.05 2.47 2.08
C VAL A 272 4.05 1.67 2.93
N MET A 273 5.05 2.36 3.45
CA MET A 273 6.09 1.77 4.28
C MET A 273 5.94 2.24 5.73
N GLN A 274 5.89 1.28 6.65
CA GLN A 274 6.03 1.55 8.08
C GLN A 274 7.52 1.56 8.43
N PHE A 275 7.99 2.53 9.20
CA PHE A 275 9.41 2.69 9.50
C PHE A 275 9.68 3.30 10.87
N ILE A 276 10.91 3.10 11.34
CA ILE A 276 11.42 3.79 12.52
C ILE A 276 12.37 4.90 12.08
N GLY A 277 11.97 6.15 12.33
CA GLY A 277 12.84 7.30 12.13
C GLY A 277 13.76 7.52 13.33
N MET A 278 15.04 7.86 13.08
CA MET A 278 16.06 8.06 14.11
C MET A 278 16.54 9.50 14.11
N ASN A 279 16.50 10.19 15.25
CA ASN A 279 16.96 11.56 15.36
C ASN A 279 18.49 11.62 15.46
N THR A 280 19.14 11.87 14.35
CA THR A 280 20.61 11.93 14.26
C THR A 280 21.22 13.17 14.94
N ARG A 281 20.40 14.11 15.42
CA ARG A 281 20.85 15.29 16.21
C ARG A 281 20.94 14.97 17.70
N ARG A 282 20.42 13.83 18.15
CA ARG A 282 20.55 13.36 19.52
C ARG A 282 21.91 12.69 19.71
N THR A 283 22.68 13.12 20.69
CA THR A 283 24.03 12.58 20.98
C THR A 283 24.06 11.06 21.07
N ALA A 284 23.00 10.46 21.60
CA ALA A 284 22.87 8.99 21.65
C ALA A 284 22.84 8.33 20.27
N LEU A 285 22.37 9.02 19.24
CA LEU A 285 22.13 8.51 17.89
C LEU A 285 23.00 9.17 16.81
N GLU A 286 23.99 10.00 17.20
CA GLU A 286 24.98 10.57 16.28
C GLU A 286 25.84 9.47 15.63
N ASP A 287 26.18 8.41 16.42
CA ASP A 287 27.01 7.31 15.94
C ASP A 287 26.23 6.43 14.92
N PRO A 288 26.70 6.34 13.66
CA PRO A 288 26.12 5.44 12.67
C PRO A 288 26.17 3.95 13.07
N ALA A 289 27.14 3.54 13.90
CA ALA A 289 27.27 2.17 14.34
C ALA A 289 26.06 1.76 15.21
N LEU A 290 25.65 2.64 16.13
CA LEU A 290 24.46 2.40 16.95
C LEU A 290 23.19 2.36 16.08
N ARG A 291 23.03 3.28 15.13
CA ARG A 291 21.86 3.26 14.23
C ARG A 291 21.78 1.97 13.39
N ARG A 292 22.91 1.47 12.88
CA ARG A 292 22.96 0.17 12.19
C ARG A 292 22.63 -1.01 13.11
N ALA A 293 23.13 -0.98 14.34
CA ALA A 293 22.80 -1.98 15.34
C ALA A 293 21.29 -2.01 15.63
N LEU A 294 20.67 -0.84 15.86
CA LEU A 294 19.21 -0.73 16.06
C LEU A 294 18.44 -1.29 14.86
N SER A 295 18.82 -0.94 13.63
CA SER A 295 18.18 -1.49 12.43
C SER A 295 18.29 -3.00 12.35
N ALA A 296 19.45 -3.58 12.71
CA ALA A 296 19.66 -5.03 12.73
C ALA A 296 18.89 -5.73 13.86
N GLY A 297 18.51 -4.99 14.91
CA GLY A 297 17.74 -5.52 16.05
C GLY A 297 16.23 -5.62 15.83
N ILE A 298 15.71 -5.09 14.72
CA ILE A 298 14.27 -5.15 14.41
C ILE A 298 13.97 -6.42 13.61
N ASP A 299 13.22 -7.34 14.21
CA ASP A 299 12.69 -8.53 13.54
C ASP A 299 11.46 -8.19 12.71
N ARG A 300 11.69 -7.80 11.46
CA ARG A 300 10.64 -7.36 10.54
C ARG A 300 9.68 -8.47 10.15
N ALA A 301 10.16 -9.71 10.10
CA ALA A 301 9.31 -10.86 9.78
C ALA A 301 8.32 -11.14 10.91
N THR A 302 8.78 -11.06 12.15
CA THR A 302 7.90 -11.18 13.32
C THR A 302 6.90 -10.03 13.38
N LEU A 303 7.31 -8.78 13.07
CA LEU A 303 6.37 -7.65 13.00
C LEU A 303 5.27 -7.87 11.95
N VAL A 304 5.62 -8.35 10.75
CA VAL A 304 4.62 -8.65 9.71
C VAL A 304 3.67 -9.76 10.17
N SER A 305 4.18 -10.83 10.78
CA SER A 305 3.34 -11.95 11.20
C SER A 305 2.45 -11.59 12.40
N SER A 306 2.95 -10.83 13.37
CA SER A 306 2.22 -10.51 14.61
C SER A 306 1.28 -9.31 14.47
N CYS A 307 1.71 -8.23 13.79
CA CYS A 307 0.94 -6.99 13.67
C CYS A 307 0.08 -6.93 12.43
N LEU A 308 0.45 -7.63 11.34
CA LEU A 308 -0.26 -7.61 10.05
C LEU A 308 -0.83 -8.98 9.66
N LEU A 309 -0.82 -9.97 10.55
CA LEU A 309 -1.31 -11.33 10.28
C LEU A 309 -0.65 -11.97 9.03
N GLY A 310 0.56 -11.58 8.70
CA GLY A 310 1.27 -12.01 7.50
C GLY A 310 0.97 -11.17 6.24
N GLN A 311 0.04 -10.22 6.31
CA GLN A 311 -0.40 -9.37 5.21
C GLN A 311 0.53 -8.17 5.01
N GLY A 312 1.73 -8.42 4.54
CA GLY A 312 2.72 -7.39 4.32
C GLY A 312 4.07 -7.96 3.93
N THR A 313 4.98 -7.11 3.52
CA THR A 313 6.34 -7.50 3.13
C THR A 313 7.36 -6.86 4.05
N ALA A 314 8.23 -7.67 4.63
CA ALA A 314 9.36 -7.18 5.41
C ALA A 314 10.32 -6.40 4.49
N ALA A 315 10.39 -5.08 4.63
CA ALA A 315 11.27 -4.22 3.84
C ALA A 315 12.49 -3.79 4.67
N GLN A 316 13.67 -3.93 4.12
CA GLN A 316 14.93 -3.50 4.77
C GLN A 316 15.49 -2.21 4.17
N LEU A 317 15.08 -1.87 2.97
CA LEU A 317 15.48 -0.67 2.25
C LEU A 317 14.29 0.32 2.17
N PRO A 318 14.55 1.62 2.03
CA PRO A 318 13.49 2.62 1.90
C PRO A 318 12.90 2.63 0.47
N ALA A 319 12.53 1.46 -0.01
CA ALA A 319 11.90 1.24 -1.31
C ALA A 319 11.01 0.00 -1.24
N SER A 320 9.98 -0.06 -2.08
CA SER A 320 9.15 -1.25 -2.21
C SER A 320 9.97 -2.41 -2.81
N PRO A 321 9.89 -3.63 -2.25
CA PRO A 321 10.48 -4.81 -2.88
C PRO A 321 9.95 -5.12 -4.29
N ALA A 322 8.78 -4.60 -4.66
CA ALA A 322 8.24 -4.70 -6.02
C ALA A 322 8.91 -3.74 -7.01
N TYR A 323 9.66 -2.73 -6.54
CA TYR A 323 10.37 -1.81 -7.40
C TYR A 323 11.54 -2.48 -8.10
N SER A 324 11.67 -2.31 -9.41
CA SER A 324 12.70 -2.96 -10.22
C SER A 324 14.16 -2.61 -9.85
N GLY A 325 14.36 -1.51 -9.14
CA GLY A 325 15.67 -1.10 -8.61
C GLY A 325 15.94 -1.56 -7.17
N TYR A 326 15.07 -2.38 -6.58
CA TYR A 326 15.28 -2.93 -5.25
C TYR A 326 16.37 -4.01 -5.30
N ASP A 327 17.44 -3.84 -4.53
CA ASP A 327 18.57 -4.77 -4.51
C ASP A 327 18.52 -5.66 -3.28
N THR A 328 18.04 -6.89 -3.45
CA THR A 328 17.97 -7.90 -2.37
C THR A 328 19.32 -8.31 -1.80
N ALA A 329 20.44 -8.04 -2.52
CA ALA A 329 21.79 -8.30 -2.00
C ALA A 329 22.17 -7.36 -0.83
N LEU A 330 21.45 -6.25 -0.66
CA LEU A 330 21.63 -5.33 0.45
C LEU A 330 20.80 -5.72 1.69
N GLU A 331 19.94 -6.71 1.58
CA GLU A 331 19.16 -7.22 2.72
C GLU A 331 20.03 -8.07 3.64
N THR A 332 19.76 -7.92 4.94
CA THR A 332 20.41 -8.75 5.97
C THR A 332 19.32 -9.45 6.80
N ALA A 333 19.43 -10.77 6.90
CA ALA A 333 18.53 -11.53 7.75
C ALA A 333 18.65 -11.08 9.22
N TYR A 334 17.51 -10.98 9.90
CA TYR A 334 17.50 -10.73 11.33
C TYR A 334 18.23 -11.83 12.09
N SER A 335 19.04 -11.42 13.07
CA SER A 335 19.72 -12.33 13.99
C SER A 335 19.94 -11.64 15.34
N ALA A 336 19.33 -12.16 16.40
CA ALA A 336 19.52 -11.64 17.74
C ALA A 336 21.00 -11.63 18.18
N ALA A 337 21.78 -12.63 17.76
CA ALA A 337 23.21 -12.70 18.03
C ALA A 337 24.00 -11.62 17.27
N ALA A 338 23.63 -11.32 16.01
CA ALA A 338 24.25 -10.26 15.22
C ALA A 338 23.89 -8.88 15.81
N TYR A 339 22.63 -8.69 16.23
CA TYR A 339 22.20 -7.49 16.94
C TYR A 339 23.00 -7.25 18.22
N THR A 340 23.09 -8.26 19.10
CA THR A 340 23.83 -8.16 20.37
C THR A 340 25.29 -7.79 20.12
N ARG A 341 25.94 -8.40 19.13
CA ARG A 341 27.34 -8.09 18.75
C ARG A 341 27.47 -6.65 18.27
N ALA A 342 26.64 -6.24 17.31
CA ALA A 342 26.68 -4.89 16.75
C ALA A 342 26.37 -3.82 17.82
N LEU A 343 25.47 -4.10 18.75
CA LEU A 343 25.17 -3.20 19.87
C LEU A 343 26.35 -3.08 20.83
N ASN A 344 27.03 -4.20 21.14
CA ASN A 344 28.22 -4.17 21.98
C ASN A 344 29.39 -3.42 21.33
N GLU A 345 29.59 -3.61 20.03
CA GLU A 345 30.58 -2.84 19.27
C GLU A 345 30.28 -1.33 19.29
N ALA A 346 29.03 -0.94 19.10
CA ALA A 346 28.61 0.45 19.12
C ALA A 346 28.66 1.11 20.50
N LEU A 347 28.37 0.37 21.56
CA LEU A 347 28.36 0.89 22.94
C LEU A 347 29.71 0.72 23.67
N GLY A 348 30.65 -0.05 23.08
CA GLY A 348 31.92 -0.44 23.73
C GLY A 348 31.73 -1.55 24.76
N GLU A 349 32.82 -1.95 25.43
CA GLU A 349 32.78 -3.00 26.45
C GLU A 349 31.88 -2.61 27.65
N PRO A 350 31.04 -3.57 28.13
CA PRO A 350 30.19 -3.31 29.29
C PRO A 350 31.03 -3.01 30.54
N ARG A 351 30.64 -1.97 31.27
CA ARG A 351 31.23 -1.65 32.56
C ARG A 351 30.47 -2.34 33.67
N GLU A 352 31.15 -2.68 34.75
CA GLU A 352 30.51 -3.25 35.94
C GLU A 352 29.46 -2.27 36.50
N ASN A 353 28.22 -2.73 36.70
CA ASN A 353 27.06 -1.95 37.14
C ASN A 353 26.64 -0.81 36.17
N GLU A 354 26.97 -0.91 34.87
CA GLU A 354 26.49 0.03 33.85
C GLU A 354 24.95 -0.09 33.72
N LYS A 355 24.26 1.05 33.86
CA LYS A 355 22.81 1.08 33.59
C LYS A 355 22.56 1.02 32.07
N PRO A 356 21.48 0.33 31.65
CA PRO A 356 21.09 0.35 30.25
C PRO A 356 20.95 1.78 29.73
N ARG A 357 21.40 2.03 28.50
CA ARG A 357 21.09 3.27 27.79
C ARG A 357 19.59 3.30 27.52
N THR A 358 18.93 4.42 27.71
CA THR A 358 17.49 4.56 27.44
C THR A 358 17.27 5.39 26.19
N LEU A 359 16.41 4.91 25.30
CA LEU A 359 15.88 5.63 24.13
C LEU A 359 14.35 5.66 24.22
N THR A 360 13.76 6.74 23.71
CA THR A 360 12.31 6.92 23.65
C THR A 360 11.85 6.73 22.22
N LEU A 361 10.84 5.88 22.01
CA LEU A 361 10.15 5.67 20.73
C LEU A 361 8.81 6.40 20.76
N LEU A 362 8.75 7.54 20.08
CA LEU A 362 7.57 8.38 19.97
C LEU A 362 6.58 7.75 18.97
N VAL A 363 5.31 7.67 19.33
CA VAL A 363 4.24 7.14 18.48
C VAL A 363 2.94 7.91 18.68
N ASN A 364 2.12 8.01 17.61
CA ASN A 364 0.76 8.55 17.72
C ASN A 364 -0.16 7.54 18.43
N GLN A 365 -0.70 7.92 19.59
CA GLN A 365 -1.57 7.08 20.42
C GLN A 365 -2.93 6.76 19.77
N GLU A 366 -3.36 7.57 18.80
CA GLU A 366 -4.66 7.41 18.14
C GLU A 366 -4.64 6.31 17.09
N ASN A 367 -3.46 5.80 16.74
CA ASN A 367 -3.30 4.67 15.84
C ASN A 367 -2.87 3.43 16.63
N SER A 368 -3.83 2.56 16.97
CA SER A 368 -3.60 1.35 17.77
C SER A 368 -2.63 0.38 17.11
N PHE A 369 -2.66 0.25 15.78
CA PHE A 369 -1.70 -0.56 15.04
C PHE A 369 -0.27 -0.06 15.26
N LYS A 370 -0.03 1.26 15.09
CA LYS A 370 1.31 1.84 15.28
C LYS A 370 1.80 1.72 16.73
N VAL A 371 0.90 1.83 17.70
CA VAL A 371 1.24 1.64 19.13
C VAL A 371 1.69 0.20 19.36
N THR A 372 0.91 -0.79 18.92
CA THR A 372 1.25 -2.20 19.05
C THR A 372 2.57 -2.54 18.36
N ALA A 373 2.77 -2.06 17.13
CA ALA A 373 4.01 -2.28 16.40
C ALA A 373 5.21 -1.58 17.05
N ALA A 374 5.02 -0.39 17.64
CA ALA A 374 6.07 0.30 18.40
C ALA A 374 6.46 -0.46 19.68
N GLU A 375 5.49 -1.07 20.36
CA GLU A 375 5.74 -1.91 21.54
C GLU A 375 6.55 -3.16 21.18
N GLU A 376 6.22 -3.83 20.07
CA GLU A 376 6.98 -4.97 19.54
C GLU A 376 8.42 -4.57 19.16
N VAL A 377 8.60 -3.41 18.51
CA VAL A 377 9.92 -2.88 18.20
C VAL A 377 10.69 -2.57 19.47
N ALA A 378 10.07 -1.92 20.45
CA ALA A 378 10.70 -1.59 21.73
C ALA A 378 11.12 -2.86 22.49
N PHE A 379 10.28 -3.89 22.48
CA PHE A 379 10.58 -5.19 23.05
C PHE A 379 11.76 -5.86 22.34
N SER A 380 11.76 -5.91 21.02
CA SER A 380 12.84 -6.50 20.21
C SER A 380 14.20 -5.83 20.44
N LEU A 381 14.21 -4.51 20.63
CA LEU A 381 15.43 -3.72 20.83
C LEU A 381 15.93 -3.71 22.28
N SER A 382 15.07 -3.99 23.25
CA SER A 382 15.43 -3.88 24.68
C SER A 382 16.20 -5.10 25.16
N ASN A 383 17.27 -4.85 25.92
CA ASN A 383 18.12 -5.87 26.54
C ASN A 383 18.88 -5.29 27.75
N GLN A 384 19.89 -5.99 28.24
CA GLN A 384 20.67 -5.53 29.41
C GLN A 384 21.46 -4.23 29.17
N ARG A 385 21.69 -3.82 27.91
CA ARG A 385 22.49 -2.65 27.55
C ARG A 385 21.66 -1.49 26.99
N LEU A 386 20.46 -1.77 26.51
CA LEU A 386 19.56 -0.79 25.92
C LEU A 386 18.14 -1.04 26.40
N THR A 387 17.46 0.03 26.79
CA THR A 387 16.02 0.03 27.07
C THR A 387 15.36 0.99 26.10
N VAL A 388 14.38 0.52 25.34
CA VAL A 388 13.53 1.36 24.50
C VAL A 388 12.16 1.45 25.15
N THR A 389 11.70 2.68 25.41
CA THR A 389 10.39 2.95 26.00
C THR A 389 9.48 3.61 24.97
N VAL A 390 8.27 3.08 24.82
CA VAL A 390 7.25 3.69 23.95
C VAL A 390 6.66 4.90 24.64
N ASP A 391 6.55 6.00 23.90
CA ASP A 391 5.92 7.25 24.33
C ASP A 391 4.78 7.59 23.38
N ALA A 392 3.59 7.06 23.71
CA ALA A 392 2.38 7.25 22.95
C ALA A 392 1.72 8.57 23.32
N VAL A 393 1.57 9.48 22.35
CA VAL A 393 1.05 10.84 22.57
C VAL A 393 -0.04 11.19 21.54
N PRO A 394 -0.94 12.15 21.86
CA PRO A 394 -1.91 12.65 20.90
C PRO A 394 -1.27 13.18 19.63
N TRP A 395 -2.01 13.12 18.51
CA TRP A 395 -1.52 13.51 17.17
C TRP A 395 -0.86 14.88 17.12
N ASP A 396 -1.49 15.91 17.70
CA ASP A 396 -0.94 17.28 17.69
C ASP A 396 0.40 17.36 18.47
N THR A 397 0.49 16.63 19.57
CA THR A 397 1.74 16.53 20.35
C THR A 397 2.80 15.77 19.58
N PHE A 398 2.42 14.69 18.90
CA PHE A 398 3.32 13.91 18.04
C PHE A 398 3.93 14.79 16.95
N LEU A 399 3.09 15.54 16.21
CA LEU A 399 3.56 16.46 15.17
C LEU A 399 4.48 17.57 15.71
N SER A 400 4.09 18.22 16.81
CA SER A 400 4.90 19.26 17.44
C SER A 400 6.28 18.73 17.85
N ARG A 401 6.33 17.55 18.48
CA ARG A 401 7.60 16.93 18.90
C ARG A 401 8.48 16.52 17.72
N LEU A 402 7.88 16.08 16.60
CA LEU A 402 8.64 15.82 15.35
C LEU A 402 9.26 17.11 14.81
N GLN A 403 8.49 18.20 14.73
CA GLN A 403 8.95 19.50 14.24
C GLN A 403 10.09 20.07 15.11
N ASP A 404 9.95 19.97 16.42
CA ASP A 404 10.91 20.46 17.39
C ASP A 404 12.14 19.54 17.54
N GLY A 405 12.13 18.36 16.93
CA GLY A 405 13.18 17.35 17.10
C GLY A 405 13.24 16.78 18.53
N ASN A 406 12.13 16.80 19.26
CA ASN A 406 12.03 16.33 20.65
C ASN A 406 11.64 14.85 20.73
N PHE A 407 12.49 13.98 20.18
CA PHE A 407 12.37 12.52 20.19
C PHE A 407 13.75 11.89 19.99
N ASP A 408 13.91 10.62 20.34
CA ASP A 408 15.08 9.81 19.95
C ASP A 408 14.73 8.99 18.69
N LEU A 409 13.68 8.19 18.80
CA LEU A 409 13.10 7.40 17.73
C LEU A 409 11.63 7.83 17.52
N TYR A 410 11.09 7.66 16.32
CA TYR A 410 9.64 7.77 16.09
C TYR A 410 9.15 6.69 15.15
N TYR A 411 7.90 6.28 15.32
CA TYR A 411 7.21 5.35 14.42
C TYR A 411 6.44 6.15 13.35
N GLY A 412 6.75 5.91 12.05
CA GLY A 412 6.20 6.61 10.90
C GLY A 412 5.44 5.72 9.92
#